data_7246d14a96c281302143ecb366df36a6
#
_entry.id   7246d14a96c281302143ecb366df36a6
#
_cell.length_a   1.000
_cell.length_b   1.000
_cell.length_c   1.000
_cell.angle_alpha   90.00
_cell.angle_beta   90.00
_cell.angle_gamma   90.00
#
_symmetry.space_group_name_H-M   'P 1'
#
loop_
_entity.id
_entity.type
_entity.pdbx_description
1 polymer ?
#
loop_
_entity_poly.entity_id
_entity_poly.type
_entity_poly.pdbx_seq_one_letter_code
_entity_poly.pdbx_strand_id
1 'polypeptide(L)'
;STRVRSSAASDVYKRQFLSGGLDSSLVSSVCAEELRKEGQTLSTYSFDFTDNSRYFKANDFQPSEDRPFVDIMKNYLKSEHQYLTCDNRSQADLLFASMKAHDLPCMADVDSSLLFFCREVSKQHKVVLTGECADEVFGGYPWFHRKNFLSCNTFPWTPDLSFRKSFLKDEIADELSLDSYAVSYTHLRAHET
;
A
#
# COMPACT_ATOMS: atom_id res chain seq x y z
N SER A 1 21.84 -10.83 33.78
CA SER A 1 21.52 -10.75 32.34
C SER A 1 20.91 -9.39 32.06
N THR A 2 21.71 -8.49 31.53
CA THR A 2 21.35 -7.14 31.15
C THR A 2 20.43 -7.24 29.92
N ARG A 3 19.14 -7.03 30.11
CA ARG A 3 18.24 -6.81 28.98
C ARG A 3 18.62 -5.50 28.31
N VAL A 4 19.45 -5.56 27.29
CA VAL A 4 19.53 -4.48 26.31
C VAL A 4 18.22 -4.53 25.52
N ARG A 5 17.18 -3.87 26.00
CA ARG A 5 16.06 -3.48 25.14
C ARG A 5 16.65 -2.52 24.13
N SER A 6 16.78 -2.95 22.91
CA SER A 6 17.15 -2.08 21.81
C SER A 6 16.19 -0.89 21.84
N SER A 7 16.70 0.32 22.02
CA SER A 7 15.90 1.54 21.96
C SER A 7 15.16 1.68 20.61
N ALA A 8 15.68 1.03 19.57
CA ALA A 8 15.02 0.90 18.28
C ALA A 8 13.72 0.08 18.34
N ALA A 9 13.66 -1.01 19.14
CA ALA A 9 12.46 -1.84 19.24
C ALA A 9 11.33 -1.15 20.03
N SER A 10 11.65 -0.27 20.98
CA SER A 10 10.63 0.49 21.72
C SER A 10 10.04 1.66 20.93
N ASP A 11 10.62 2.01 19.78
CA ASP A 11 10.23 3.17 18.98
C ASP A 11 9.42 2.81 17.73
N VAL A 12 9.36 1.53 17.38
CA VAL A 12 8.76 1.03 16.12
C VAL A 12 7.26 1.31 16.07
N TYR A 13 6.52 1.02 17.12
CA TYR A 13 5.05 1.13 17.12
C TYR A 13 4.52 2.54 17.43
N LYS A 14 5.40 3.52 17.58
CA LYS A 14 5.02 4.90 17.90
C LYS A 14 4.56 5.72 16.70
N ARG A 15 4.73 5.19 15.49
CA ARG A 15 4.49 5.92 14.24
C ARG A 15 3.81 5.02 13.22
N GLN A 16 2.74 5.54 12.60
CA GLN A 16 1.88 4.79 11.68
C GLN A 16 1.58 5.59 10.42
N PHE A 17 1.55 4.90 9.28
CA PHE A 17 0.84 5.42 8.11
C PHE A 17 -0.66 5.16 8.28
N LEU A 18 -1.45 6.20 8.16
CA LEU A 18 -2.90 6.18 8.36
C LEU A 18 -3.60 6.64 7.09
N SER A 19 -4.21 5.71 6.37
CA SER A 19 -5.04 6.01 5.19
C SER A 19 -6.53 6.19 5.52
N GLY A 20 -6.94 5.83 6.74
CA GLY A 20 -8.35 5.79 7.12
C GLY A 20 -9.06 4.51 6.68
N GLY A 21 -8.41 3.63 5.91
CA GLY A 21 -8.87 2.28 5.60
C GLY A 21 -8.84 1.36 6.83
N LEU A 22 -9.47 0.19 6.72
CA LEU A 22 -9.64 -0.74 7.84
C LEU A 22 -8.31 -1.16 8.45
N ASP A 23 -7.35 -1.56 7.63
CA ASP A 23 -6.08 -2.15 8.07
C ASP A 23 -5.20 -1.15 8.80
N SER A 24 -4.97 0.02 8.20
CA SER A 24 -4.21 1.09 8.84
C SER A 24 -4.88 1.59 10.12
N SER A 25 -6.21 1.63 10.15
CA SER A 25 -6.99 2.02 11.32
C SER A 25 -6.89 0.99 12.44
N LEU A 26 -6.92 -0.31 12.13
CA LEU A 26 -6.76 -1.39 13.09
C LEU A 26 -5.37 -1.35 13.74
N VAL A 27 -4.31 -1.32 12.91
CA VAL A 27 -2.93 -1.26 13.41
C VAL A 27 -2.72 -0.01 14.27
N SER A 28 -3.20 1.15 13.80
CA SER A 28 -3.09 2.41 14.54
C SER A 28 -3.85 2.36 15.87
N SER A 29 -5.01 1.70 15.92
CA SER A 29 -5.82 1.58 17.15
C SER A 29 -5.10 0.76 18.20
N VAL A 30 -4.54 -0.39 17.83
CA VAL A 30 -3.76 -1.23 18.74
C VAL A 30 -2.53 -0.47 19.26
N CYS A 31 -1.80 0.18 18.37
CA CYS A 31 -0.61 0.96 18.76
C CYS A 31 -0.96 2.13 19.69
N ALA A 32 -2.05 2.86 19.39
CA ALA A 32 -2.50 3.96 20.24
C ALA A 32 -2.93 3.49 21.63
N GLU A 33 -3.57 2.32 21.73
CA GLU A 33 -3.93 1.74 23.02
C GLU A 33 -2.70 1.39 23.85
N GLU A 34 -1.71 0.72 23.26
CA GLU A 34 -0.47 0.35 23.98
C GLU A 34 0.32 1.58 24.40
N LEU A 35 0.50 2.58 23.52
CA LEU A 35 1.19 3.82 23.86
C LEU A 35 0.49 4.61 24.98
N ARG A 36 -0.84 4.59 24.99
CA ARG A 36 -1.62 5.27 26.03
C ARG A 36 -1.40 4.66 27.41
N LYS A 37 -1.17 3.35 27.52
CA LYS A 37 -0.80 2.67 28.78
C LYS A 37 0.55 3.15 29.30
N GLU A 38 1.43 3.61 28.40
CA GLU A 38 2.74 4.17 28.70
C GLU A 38 2.73 5.70 28.85
N GLY A 39 1.57 6.34 28.78
CA GLY A 39 1.42 7.80 28.81
C GLY A 39 1.99 8.51 27.58
N GLN A 40 2.08 7.80 26.46
CA GLN A 40 2.61 8.31 25.20
C GLN A 40 1.50 8.49 24.15
N THR A 41 1.78 9.33 23.16
CA THR A 41 0.86 9.60 22.04
C THR A 41 1.40 8.98 20.76
N LEU A 42 0.50 8.42 19.95
CA LEU A 42 0.80 7.89 18.62
C LEU A 42 1.00 9.05 17.63
N SER A 43 2.08 9.02 16.86
CA SER A 43 2.25 9.89 15.69
C SER A 43 1.76 9.19 14.44
N THR A 44 0.93 9.88 13.64
CA THR A 44 0.38 9.31 12.39
C THR A 44 0.65 10.22 11.21
N TYR A 45 0.81 9.61 10.04
CA TYR A 45 1.09 10.30 8.78
C TYR A 45 0.10 9.83 7.72
N SER A 46 -0.47 10.77 6.98
CA SER A 46 -1.27 10.48 5.78
C SER A 46 -0.68 11.15 4.57
N PHE A 47 -0.79 10.48 3.46
CA PHE A 47 -0.32 10.96 2.16
C PHE A 47 -1.46 11.65 1.43
N ASP A 48 -1.13 12.75 0.76
CA ASP A 48 -2.07 13.49 -0.06
C ASP A 48 -1.33 14.09 -1.27
N PHE A 49 -2.08 14.51 -2.26
CA PHE A 49 -1.56 15.17 -3.45
C PHE A 49 -2.16 16.55 -3.58
N THR A 50 -1.38 17.48 -4.14
CA THR A 50 -1.86 18.83 -4.39
C THR A 50 -3.08 18.79 -5.29
N ASP A 51 -4.14 19.49 -4.88
CA ASP A 51 -5.43 19.56 -5.57
C ASP A 51 -6.14 18.19 -5.74
N ASN A 52 -5.84 17.19 -4.90
CA ASN A 52 -6.44 15.85 -4.99
C ASN A 52 -7.97 15.92 -5.09
N SER A 53 -8.63 16.60 -4.18
CA SER A 53 -10.10 16.71 -4.17
C SER A 53 -10.70 17.31 -5.44
N ARG A 54 -9.93 18.12 -6.19
CA ARG A 54 -10.37 18.70 -7.47
C ARG A 54 -10.36 17.69 -8.61
N TYR A 55 -9.42 16.74 -8.57
CA TYR A 55 -9.18 15.79 -9.66
C TYR A 55 -9.62 14.38 -9.32
N PHE A 56 -9.94 14.11 -8.08
CA PHE A 56 -10.37 12.79 -7.63
C PHE A 56 -11.60 12.31 -8.40
N LYS A 57 -11.55 11.07 -8.86
CA LYS A 57 -12.67 10.36 -9.46
C LYS A 57 -12.82 9.00 -8.81
N ALA A 58 -13.96 8.78 -8.18
CA ALA A 58 -14.26 7.49 -7.56
C ALA A 58 -14.19 6.36 -8.58
N ASN A 59 -13.66 5.22 -8.16
CA ASN A 59 -13.60 3.99 -8.95
C ASN A 59 -13.87 2.78 -8.04
N ASP A 60 -13.86 1.58 -8.60
CA ASP A 60 -14.14 0.33 -7.87
C ASP A 60 -13.14 0.02 -6.75
N PHE A 61 -11.91 0.49 -6.84
CA PHE A 61 -10.85 0.29 -5.83
C PHE A 61 -10.81 1.43 -4.81
N GLN A 62 -11.11 2.63 -5.23
CA GLN A 62 -11.12 3.82 -4.39
C GLN A 62 -12.45 4.57 -4.56
N PRO A 63 -13.51 4.16 -3.84
CA PRO A 63 -14.86 4.72 -3.99
C PRO A 63 -15.00 6.13 -3.39
N SER A 64 -14.06 6.56 -2.57
CA SER A 64 -14.05 7.87 -1.89
C SER A 64 -12.62 8.33 -1.61
N GLU A 65 -12.46 9.62 -1.33
CA GLU A 65 -11.20 10.15 -0.81
C GLU A 65 -10.91 9.62 0.58
N ASP A 66 -9.63 9.44 0.92
CA ASP A 66 -9.19 8.93 2.22
C ASP A 66 -9.34 9.97 3.35
N ARG A 67 -9.17 11.24 3.02
CA ARG A 67 -9.08 12.34 3.99
C ARG A 67 -10.22 12.40 5.03
N PRO A 68 -11.51 12.23 4.67
CA PRO A 68 -12.58 12.21 5.64
C PRO A 68 -12.45 11.10 6.69
N PHE A 69 -11.99 9.92 6.26
CA PHE A 69 -11.78 8.77 7.16
C PHE A 69 -10.55 8.95 8.05
N VAL A 70 -9.49 9.54 7.50
CA VAL A 70 -8.31 9.94 8.28
C VAL A 70 -8.70 10.92 9.38
N ASP A 71 -9.54 11.93 9.06
CA ASP A 71 -9.99 12.92 10.05
C ASP A 71 -10.81 12.28 11.17
N ILE A 72 -11.65 11.30 10.87
CA ILE A 72 -12.37 10.53 11.89
C ILE A 72 -11.38 9.77 12.78
N MET A 73 -10.46 9.04 12.15
CA MET A 73 -9.51 8.18 12.88
C MET A 73 -8.52 8.96 13.73
N LYS A 74 -7.93 10.04 13.23
CA LYS A 74 -6.99 10.86 14.04
C LYS A 74 -7.66 11.43 15.30
N ASN A 75 -8.94 11.82 15.19
CA ASN A 75 -9.71 12.33 16.33
C ASN A 75 -10.04 11.21 17.33
N TYR A 76 -10.42 10.02 16.86
CA TYR A 76 -10.67 8.85 17.69
C TYR A 76 -9.41 8.39 18.41
N LEU A 77 -8.30 8.31 17.72
CA LEU A 77 -7.01 7.89 18.24
C LEU A 77 -6.38 8.94 19.14
N LYS A 78 -6.76 10.21 19.00
CA LYS A 78 -6.10 11.37 19.61
C LYS A 78 -4.59 11.41 19.25
N SER A 79 -4.28 11.06 18.01
CA SER A 79 -2.91 10.99 17.50
C SER A 79 -2.37 12.37 17.14
N GLU A 80 -1.06 12.53 17.22
CA GLU A 80 -0.35 13.65 16.58
C GLU A 80 -0.25 13.35 15.07
N HIS A 81 -1.14 13.98 14.29
CA HIS A 81 -1.30 13.68 12.89
C HIS A 81 -0.68 14.72 11.98
N GLN A 82 0.02 14.26 10.92
CA GLN A 82 0.57 15.11 9.87
C GLN A 82 0.10 14.64 8.49
N TYR A 83 -0.44 15.57 7.70
CA TYR A 83 -0.66 15.37 6.27
C TYR A 83 0.60 15.73 5.51
N LEU A 84 1.12 14.80 4.73
CA LEU A 84 2.25 15.01 3.82
C LEU A 84 1.69 15.16 2.40
N THR A 85 1.96 16.29 1.77
CA THR A 85 1.42 16.59 0.44
C THR A 85 2.54 16.57 -0.59
N CYS A 86 2.35 15.78 -1.65
CA CYS A 86 3.24 15.72 -2.80
C CYS A 86 2.64 16.51 -3.96
N ASP A 87 3.41 17.37 -4.59
CA ASP A 87 3.02 18.02 -5.84
C ASP A 87 3.55 17.23 -7.07
N ASN A 88 2.93 17.48 -8.22
CA ASN A 88 3.25 16.78 -9.47
C ASN A 88 4.73 16.94 -9.89
N ARG A 89 5.36 18.07 -9.57
CA ARG A 89 6.75 18.32 -9.91
C ARG A 89 7.67 17.48 -9.03
N SER A 90 7.46 17.50 -7.72
CA SER A 90 8.20 16.68 -6.77
C SER A 90 8.09 15.19 -7.09
N GLN A 91 6.90 14.74 -7.50
CA GLN A 91 6.68 13.37 -7.95
C GLN A 91 7.46 13.04 -9.22
N ALA A 92 7.40 13.91 -10.23
CA ALA A 92 8.12 13.74 -11.49
C ALA A 92 9.64 13.73 -11.29
N ASP A 93 10.18 14.62 -10.45
CA ASP A 93 11.61 14.71 -10.15
C ASP A 93 12.13 13.42 -9.47
N LEU A 94 11.26 12.65 -8.83
CA LEU A 94 11.62 11.40 -8.16
C LEU A 94 11.47 10.14 -9.03
N LEU A 95 10.91 10.22 -10.23
CA LEU A 95 10.71 9.06 -11.10
C LEU A 95 12.00 8.28 -11.36
N PHE A 96 13.06 8.95 -11.77
CA PHE A 96 14.36 8.29 -12.03
C PHE A 96 15.02 7.77 -10.75
N ALA A 97 14.85 8.48 -9.64
CA ALA A 97 15.41 8.04 -8.36
C ALA A 97 14.69 6.79 -7.85
N SER A 98 13.39 6.70 -8.02
CA SER A 98 12.56 5.55 -7.69
C SER A 98 12.94 4.34 -8.56
N MET A 99 13.00 4.51 -9.88
CA MET A 99 13.43 3.47 -10.80
C MET A 99 14.84 2.95 -10.46
N LYS A 100 15.79 3.86 -10.15
CA LYS A 100 17.14 3.47 -9.75
C LYS A 100 17.18 2.71 -8.43
N ALA A 101 16.31 3.04 -7.49
CA ALA A 101 16.22 2.35 -6.21
C ALA A 101 15.68 0.91 -6.34
N HIS A 102 14.84 0.64 -7.35
CA HIS A 102 14.32 -0.68 -7.65
C HIS A 102 15.16 -1.49 -8.66
N ASP A 103 16.15 -0.86 -9.31
CA ASP A 103 16.92 -1.41 -10.45
C ASP A 103 16.07 -1.82 -11.67
N LEU A 104 14.77 -1.52 -11.67
CA LEU A 104 13.80 -1.85 -12.71
C LEU A 104 12.76 -0.74 -12.86
N PRO A 105 12.15 -0.56 -14.05
CA PRO A 105 10.93 0.22 -14.18
C PRO A 105 9.82 -0.39 -13.31
N CYS A 106 9.13 0.45 -12.59
CA CYS A 106 8.11 0.08 -11.60
C CYS A 106 6.85 0.94 -11.77
N MET A 107 5.94 0.94 -10.81
CA MET A 107 4.72 1.76 -10.86
C MET A 107 5.09 3.24 -10.65
N ALA A 108 5.38 3.92 -11.75
CA ALA A 108 6.04 5.23 -11.78
C ALA A 108 5.45 6.27 -10.82
N ASP A 109 4.13 6.43 -10.81
CA ASP A 109 3.41 7.37 -9.96
C ASP A 109 3.37 6.92 -8.48
N VAL A 110 3.10 5.66 -8.23
CA VAL A 110 3.02 5.09 -6.88
C VAL A 110 4.40 5.08 -6.22
N ASP A 111 5.40 4.53 -6.89
CA ASP A 111 6.73 4.35 -6.29
C ASP A 111 7.47 5.68 -6.10
N SER A 112 7.30 6.63 -7.02
CA SER A 112 7.91 7.96 -6.87
C SER A 112 7.27 8.76 -5.73
N SER A 113 5.95 8.69 -5.57
CA SER A 113 5.25 9.33 -4.45
C SER A 113 5.60 8.67 -3.12
N LEU A 114 5.65 7.34 -3.07
CA LEU A 114 6.06 6.61 -1.87
C LEU A 114 7.49 6.98 -1.45
N LEU A 115 8.42 7.09 -2.41
CA LEU A 115 9.78 7.55 -2.15
C LEU A 115 9.81 8.97 -1.57
N PHE A 116 8.96 9.88 -2.09
CA PHE A 116 8.80 11.23 -1.55
C PHE A 116 8.37 11.18 -0.08
N PHE A 117 7.29 10.47 0.23
CA PHE A 117 6.74 10.40 1.58
C PHE A 117 7.70 9.72 2.56
N CYS A 118 8.36 8.64 2.15
CA CYS A 118 9.38 7.99 2.96
C CYS A 118 10.56 8.92 3.26
N ARG A 119 10.99 9.73 2.30
CA ARG A 119 12.03 10.75 2.53
C ARG A 119 11.60 11.82 3.51
N GLU A 120 10.36 12.31 3.42
CA GLU A 120 9.83 13.29 4.36
C GLU A 120 9.77 12.73 5.79
N VAL A 121 9.23 11.53 5.96
CA VAL A 121 9.15 10.88 7.28
C VAL A 121 10.53 10.54 7.84
N SER A 122 11.47 10.14 6.99
CA SER A 122 12.83 9.76 7.40
C SER A 122 13.62 10.91 8.03
N LYS A 123 13.24 12.16 7.80
CA LYS A 123 13.83 13.33 8.45
C LYS A 123 13.65 13.33 9.98
N GLN A 124 12.59 12.68 10.44
CA GLN A 124 12.21 12.64 11.86
C GLN A 124 12.24 11.23 12.44
N HIS A 125 11.99 10.20 11.61
CA HIS A 125 11.77 8.83 12.08
C HIS A 125 12.45 7.79 11.19
N LYS A 126 13.01 6.76 11.82
CA LYS A 126 13.69 5.65 11.13
C LYS A 126 12.76 4.49 10.79
N VAL A 127 11.65 4.34 11.53
CA VAL A 127 10.71 3.23 11.38
C VAL A 127 9.28 3.76 11.49
N VAL A 128 8.43 3.30 10.58
CA VAL A 128 6.99 3.55 10.59
C VAL A 128 6.30 2.22 10.29
N LEU A 129 5.22 1.91 10.98
CA LEU A 129 4.37 0.77 10.65
C LEU A 129 3.34 1.17 9.60
N THR A 130 2.89 0.19 8.84
CA THR A 130 1.88 0.37 7.80
C THR A 130 0.86 -0.77 7.87
N GLY A 131 -0.33 -0.57 7.30
CA GLY A 131 -1.31 -1.61 7.03
C GLY A 131 -1.09 -2.35 5.71
N GLU A 132 0.01 -2.08 5.01
CA GLU A 132 0.35 -2.73 3.74
C GLU A 132 0.40 -4.25 3.87
N CYS A 133 0.04 -4.95 2.80
CA CYS A 133 -0.07 -6.41 2.74
C CYS A 133 -1.24 -7.04 3.52
N ALA A 134 -2.11 -6.27 4.14
CA ALA A 134 -3.26 -6.82 4.84
C ALA A 134 -4.28 -7.44 3.86
N ASP A 135 -4.48 -6.83 2.70
CA ASP A 135 -5.36 -7.35 1.65
C ASP A 135 -4.88 -8.72 1.11
N GLU A 136 -3.59 -8.95 1.03
CA GLU A 136 -2.99 -10.23 0.66
C GLU A 136 -3.22 -11.28 1.75
N VAL A 137 -3.08 -10.91 3.01
CA VAL A 137 -3.24 -11.83 4.15
C VAL A 137 -4.69 -12.15 4.43
N PHE A 138 -5.59 -11.17 4.34
CA PHE A 138 -7.00 -11.30 4.72
C PHE A 138 -7.95 -11.37 3.53
N GLY A 139 -7.44 -11.33 2.31
CA GLY A 139 -8.25 -11.42 1.08
C GLY A 139 -9.13 -10.19 0.86
N GLY A 140 -8.64 -8.98 1.15
CA GLY A 140 -9.41 -7.73 1.06
C GLY A 140 -9.71 -7.29 -0.37
N TYR A 141 -8.89 -7.69 -1.34
CA TYR A 141 -9.07 -7.26 -2.73
C TYR A 141 -10.37 -7.74 -3.37
N PRO A 142 -10.99 -6.94 -4.25
CA PRO A 142 -12.26 -7.27 -4.91
C PRO A 142 -12.26 -8.62 -5.65
N TRP A 143 -11.12 -9.04 -6.20
CA TRP A 143 -11.01 -10.32 -6.90
C TRP A 143 -11.12 -11.55 -5.99
N PHE A 144 -10.98 -11.41 -4.68
CA PHE A 144 -11.23 -12.50 -3.73
C PHE A 144 -12.72 -12.66 -3.36
N HIS A 145 -13.57 -11.68 -3.71
CA HIS A 145 -14.98 -11.65 -3.31
C HIS A 145 -15.96 -11.71 -4.48
N ARG A 146 -15.54 -11.32 -5.69
CA ARG A 146 -16.42 -11.27 -6.86
C ARG A 146 -16.44 -12.62 -7.56
N LYS A 147 -17.65 -13.21 -7.76
CA LYS A 147 -17.86 -14.53 -8.36
C LYS A 147 -17.22 -14.67 -9.74
N ASN A 148 -17.28 -13.63 -10.57
CA ASN A 148 -16.68 -13.63 -11.91
C ASN A 148 -15.16 -13.82 -11.89
N PHE A 149 -14.46 -13.31 -10.89
CA PHE A 149 -13.03 -13.53 -10.73
C PHE A 149 -12.72 -14.90 -10.12
N LEU A 150 -13.54 -15.36 -9.16
CA LEU A 150 -13.36 -16.66 -8.52
C LEU A 150 -13.65 -17.84 -9.46
N SER A 151 -14.44 -17.64 -10.51
CA SER A 151 -14.78 -18.67 -11.51
C SER A 151 -13.85 -18.68 -12.72
N CYS A 152 -12.88 -17.77 -12.84
CA CYS A 152 -11.94 -17.77 -13.94
C CYS A 152 -10.89 -18.88 -13.79
N ASN A 153 -10.42 -19.41 -14.93
CA ASN A 153 -9.35 -20.41 -14.99
C ASN A 153 -7.96 -19.76 -15.04
N THR A 154 -7.79 -18.63 -14.39
CA THR A 154 -6.57 -17.84 -14.34
C THR A 154 -6.37 -17.33 -12.91
N PHE A 155 -5.26 -16.66 -12.67
CA PHE A 155 -5.14 -15.90 -11.42
C PHE A 155 -6.27 -14.87 -11.33
N PRO A 156 -6.99 -14.76 -10.20
CA PRO A 156 -8.13 -13.86 -10.05
C PRO A 156 -7.78 -12.37 -10.32
N TRP A 157 -6.53 -11.98 -10.11
CA TRP A 157 -6.01 -10.63 -10.41
C TRP A 157 -5.52 -10.47 -11.85
N THR A 158 -5.60 -11.52 -12.66
CA THR A 158 -5.17 -11.50 -14.07
C THR A 158 -6.15 -12.29 -14.96
N PRO A 159 -7.44 -11.95 -14.95
CA PRO A 159 -8.45 -12.70 -15.72
C PRO A 159 -8.31 -12.49 -17.24
N ASP A 160 -7.68 -11.39 -17.66
CA ASP A 160 -7.46 -11.04 -19.06
C ASP A 160 -6.02 -10.57 -19.28
N LEU A 161 -5.33 -11.22 -20.21
CA LEU A 161 -3.97 -10.89 -20.61
C LEU A 161 -3.88 -10.03 -21.86
N SER A 162 -4.99 -9.76 -22.55
CA SER A 162 -4.99 -9.10 -23.85
C SER A 162 -4.28 -7.74 -23.81
N PHE A 163 -4.56 -6.95 -22.77
CA PHE A 163 -3.91 -5.65 -22.58
C PHE A 163 -2.40 -5.79 -22.38
N ARG A 164 -1.94 -6.74 -21.54
CA ARG A 164 -0.50 -6.96 -21.31
C ARG A 164 0.22 -7.45 -22.58
N LYS A 165 -0.42 -8.36 -23.33
CA LYS A 165 0.10 -8.85 -24.61
C LYS A 165 0.24 -7.73 -25.64
N SER A 166 -0.65 -6.73 -25.64
CA SER A 166 -0.61 -5.63 -26.60
C SER A 166 0.66 -4.76 -26.51
N PHE A 167 1.41 -4.84 -25.43
CA PHE A 167 2.71 -4.16 -25.27
C PHE A 167 3.89 -4.99 -25.75
N LEU A 168 3.70 -6.26 -26.04
CA LEU A 168 4.74 -7.19 -26.44
C LEU A 168 4.64 -7.50 -27.93
N LYS A 169 5.76 -7.82 -28.55
CA LYS A 169 5.76 -8.49 -29.84
C LYS A 169 5.24 -9.91 -29.65
N ASP A 170 4.53 -10.44 -30.64
CA ASP A 170 3.94 -11.78 -30.57
C ASP A 170 4.98 -12.85 -30.22
N GLU A 171 6.16 -12.79 -30.83
CA GLU A 171 7.29 -13.68 -30.58
C GLU A 171 7.71 -13.70 -29.09
N ILE A 172 7.70 -12.54 -28.44
CA ILE A 172 8.06 -12.41 -27.01
C ILE A 172 6.92 -12.94 -26.12
N ALA A 173 5.68 -12.64 -26.48
CA ALA A 173 4.52 -13.15 -25.74
C ALA A 173 4.46 -14.69 -25.75
N ASP A 174 4.81 -15.30 -26.89
CA ASP A 174 4.86 -16.76 -27.06
C ASP A 174 6.06 -17.37 -26.28
N GLU A 175 7.24 -16.77 -26.38
CA GLU A 175 8.43 -17.19 -25.62
C GLU A 175 8.18 -17.16 -24.11
N LEU A 176 7.53 -16.12 -23.60
CA LEU A 176 7.17 -16.00 -22.19
C LEU A 176 6.04 -16.93 -21.76
N SER A 177 5.36 -17.59 -22.70
CA SER A 177 4.25 -18.51 -22.43
C SER A 177 3.19 -17.91 -21.48
N LEU A 178 2.80 -16.65 -21.70
CA LEU A 178 1.96 -15.87 -20.79
C LEU A 178 0.62 -16.55 -20.47
N ASP A 179 0.01 -17.22 -21.44
CA ASP A 179 -1.24 -17.96 -21.22
C ASP A 179 -1.04 -19.13 -20.27
N SER A 180 0.05 -19.89 -20.47
CA SER A 180 0.40 -21.01 -19.57
C SER A 180 0.69 -20.53 -18.16
N TYR A 181 1.36 -19.38 -18.02
CA TYR A 181 1.58 -18.76 -16.72
C TYR A 181 0.26 -18.40 -16.02
N ALA A 182 -0.67 -17.77 -16.74
CA ALA A 182 -1.94 -17.36 -16.17
C ALA A 182 -2.81 -18.53 -15.70
N VAL A 183 -2.75 -19.71 -16.37
CA VAL A 183 -3.49 -20.90 -15.97
C VAL A 183 -2.77 -21.75 -14.92
N SER A 184 -1.51 -21.47 -14.60
CA SER A 184 -0.74 -22.25 -13.61
C SER A 184 -1.37 -22.22 -12.22
N TYR A 185 -2.15 -21.16 -11.89
CA TYR A 185 -2.91 -21.05 -10.66
C TYR A 185 -3.96 -22.16 -10.49
N THR A 186 -4.59 -22.63 -11.56
CA THR A 186 -5.57 -23.73 -11.50
C THR A 186 -4.91 -25.04 -11.09
N HIS A 187 -3.65 -25.26 -11.48
CA HIS A 187 -2.87 -26.42 -11.07
C HIS A 187 -2.50 -26.37 -9.58
N LEU A 188 -2.21 -25.20 -9.03
CA LEU A 188 -1.97 -25.02 -7.60
C LEU A 188 -3.23 -25.34 -6.79
N ARG A 189 -4.41 -24.84 -7.19
CA ARG A 189 -5.68 -25.15 -6.51
C ARG A 189 -6.05 -26.63 -6.54
N ALA A 190 -5.72 -27.34 -7.60
CA ALA A 190 -6.01 -28.77 -7.72
C ALA A 190 -5.21 -29.64 -6.73
N HIS A 191 -4.14 -29.12 -6.16
CA HIS A 191 -3.33 -29.82 -5.18
C HIS A 191 -3.71 -29.50 -3.71
N GLU A 192 -4.62 -28.54 -3.49
CA GLU A 192 -5.08 -28.14 -2.15
C GLU A 192 -6.40 -28.82 -1.73
N THR A 193 -6.98 -29.67 -2.59
CA THR A 193 -8.15 -30.48 -2.30
C THR A 193 -7.78 -31.95 -2.22
#